data_b2c7293a2fdf3b60994639fec390e636
#
_entry.id   b2c7293a2fdf3b60994639fec390e636
#
_cell.length_a   1.000
_cell.length_b   1.000
_cell.length_c   1.000
_cell.angle_alpha   90.00
_cell.angle_beta   90.00
_cell.angle_gamma   90.00
#
_symmetry.space_group_name_H-M   'P 1'
#
loop_
_entity.id
_entity.type
_entity.pdbx_description
1 polymer ?
#
loop_
_entity_poly.entity_id
_entity_poly.type
_entity_poly.pdbx_seq_one_letter_code
_entity_poly.pdbx_strand_id
1 'polypeptide(L)'
;MNELFFHECRAAGLVFKTSEDWFKWLTDNGYDIKKSVAEHKGFQYNIKDECINPHVIEYSIEDADNWGWKVMTANTQFGWIWGYSIRKGNSGYDSPVAYPSRYDELGIFYGKEDEAVQDALTCIIGDLTKKAGTKYINLLIWAAKKKRADIIHPQQELFK
;
A
#
# COMPACT_ATOMS: atom_id res chain seq x y z
N MET A 1 8.47 7.34 -20.87
CA MET A 1 8.98 7.44 -19.50
C MET A 1 8.69 6.12 -18.79
N ASN A 2 9.64 5.59 -18.03
CA ASN A 2 9.47 4.32 -17.34
C ASN A 2 8.57 4.48 -16.11
N GLU A 3 7.97 3.36 -15.67
CA GLU A 3 7.18 3.31 -14.45
C GLU A 3 8.03 3.43 -13.16
N LEU A 4 9.36 3.54 -13.29
CA LEU A 4 10.32 3.63 -12.18
C LEU A 4 11.15 4.89 -12.27
N PHE A 5 10.51 6.03 -12.26
CA PHE A 5 11.20 7.31 -12.39
C PHE A 5 12.29 7.52 -11.31
N PHE A 6 12.01 7.10 -10.08
CA PHE A 6 13.00 7.20 -8.99
C PHE A 6 14.26 6.40 -9.31
N HIS A 7 14.09 5.19 -9.87
CA HIS A 7 15.22 4.36 -10.29
C HIS A 7 16.00 4.96 -11.44
N GLU A 8 15.31 5.61 -12.37
CA GLU A 8 15.98 6.33 -13.46
C GLU A 8 16.86 7.46 -12.93
N CYS A 9 16.36 8.21 -11.97
CA CYS A 9 17.13 9.28 -11.33
C CYS A 9 18.37 8.72 -10.64
N ARG A 10 18.27 7.61 -9.94
CA ARG A 10 19.40 6.96 -9.30
C ARG A 10 20.42 6.46 -10.30
N ALA A 11 19.97 5.86 -11.38
CA ALA A 11 20.85 5.40 -12.46
C ALA A 11 21.58 6.56 -13.12
N ALA A 12 20.97 7.75 -13.17
CA ALA A 12 21.58 8.96 -13.68
C ALA A 12 22.50 9.66 -12.66
N GLY A 13 22.72 9.08 -11.48
CA GLY A 13 23.60 9.60 -10.45
C GLY A 13 22.97 10.60 -9.48
N LEU A 14 21.65 10.78 -9.53
CA LEU A 14 20.93 11.61 -8.56
C LEU A 14 20.68 10.80 -7.29
N VAL A 15 21.20 11.28 -6.17
CA VAL A 15 21.09 10.61 -4.87
C VAL A 15 20.36 11.51 -3.89
N PHE A 16 19.34 10.97 -3.24
CA PHE A 16 18.56 11.65 -2.22
C PHE A 16 18.71 10.90 -0.89
N LYS A 17 19.01 11.61 0.18
CA LYS A 17 19.19 11.02 1.52
C LYS A 17 17.86 10.64 2.17
N THR A 18 16.80 11.41 1.89
CA THR A 18 15.47 11.21 2.47
C THR A 18 14.40 11.35 1.39
N SER A 19 13.21 10.84 1.68
CA SER A 19 12.04 11.04 0.81
C SER A 19 11.64 12.52 0.73
N GLU A 20 11.92 13.31 1.78
CA GLU A 20 11.67 14.76 1.78
C GLU A 20 12.57 15.50 0.80
N ASP A 21 13.85 15.13 0.72
CA ASP A 21 14.79 15.70 -0.26
C ASP A 21 14.33 15.39 -1.68
N TRP A 22 13.87 14.18 -1.92
CA TRP A 22 13.30 13.75 -3.20
C TRP A 22 12.06 14.57 -3.56
N PHE A 23 11.13 14.71 -2.61
CA PHE A 23 9.90 15.46 -2.80
C PHE A 23 10.19 16.94 -3.10
N LYS A 24 11.14 17.54 -2.37
CA LYS A 24 11.55 18.92 -2.60
C LYS A 24 12.14 19.10 -3.99
N TRP A 25 12.99 18.18 -4.41
CA TRP A 25 13.59 18.23 -5.75
C TRP A 25 12.52 18.19 -6.83
N LEU A 26 11.52 17.33 -6.69
CA LEU A 26 10.39 17.26 -7.64
C LEU A 26 9.64 18.58 -7.71
N THR A 27 9.33 19.17 -6.57
CA THR A 27 8.63 20.45 -6.49
C THR A 27 9.44 21.58 -7.11
N ASP A 28 10.73 21.66 -6.79
CA ASP A 28 11.64 22.69 -7.30
C ASP A 28 11.81 22.59 -8.82
N ASN A 29 11.64 21.42 -9.39
CA ASN A 29 11.73 21.17 -10.83
C ASN A 29 10.37 21.14 -11.56
N GLY A 30 9.30 21.54 -10.88
CA GLY A 30 7.99 21.74 -11.50
C GLY A 30 7.20 20.47 -11.77
N TYR A 31 7.47 19.37 -11.10
CA TYR A 31 6.73 18.12 -11.28
C TYR A 31 5.44 18.06 -10.47
N ASP A 32 4.39 17.54 -11.09
CA ASP A 32 3.08 17.33 -10.45
C ASP A 32 2.96 15.85 -10.02
N ILE A 33 2.90 15.61 -8.70
CA ILE A 33 2.80 14.26 -8.13
C ILE A 33 1.44 13.59 -8.35
N LYS A 34 0.44 14.35 -8.77
CA LYS A 34 -0.90 13.79 -9.07
C LYS A 34 -1.01 13.24 -10.47
N LYS A 35 -0.03 13.54 -11.32
CA LYS A 35 -0.05 13.16 -12.72
C LYS A 35 0.57 11.78 -12.91
N SER A 36 -0.08 10.94 -13.72
CA SER A 36 0.50 9.68 -14.16
C SER A 36 1.63 9.94 -15.14
N VAL A 37 2.78 9.34 -14.91
CA VAL A 37 3.94 9.43 -15.82
C VAL A 37 4.34 8.08 -16.37
N ALA A 38 3.76 6.98 -15.86
CA ALA A 38 4.05 5.64 -16.31
C ALA A 38 2.84 4.73 -16.07
N GLU A 39 2.81 3.60 -16.78
CA GLU A 39 1.72 2.63 -16.68
C GLU A 39 2.28 1.21 -16.81
N HIS A 40 1.67 0.27 -16.07
CA HIS A 40 1.94 -1.15 -16.20
C HIS A 40 0.63 -1.93 -15.97
N LYS A 41 0.19 -2.67 -16.97
CA LYS A 41 -1.04 -3.49 -16.92
C LYS A 41 -2.27 -2.73 -16.39
N GLY A 42 -2.41 -1.46 -16.76
CA GLY A 42 -3.50 -0.60 -16.32
C GLY A 42 -3.26 0.15 -15.03
N PHE A 43 -2.25 -0.20 -14.25
CA PHE A 43 -1.86 0.56 -13.07
C PHE A 43 -1.03 1.78 -13.48
N GLN A 44 -1.41 2.93 -12.96
CA GLN A 44 -0.77 4.21 -13.28
C GLN A 44 0.10 4.67 -12.11
N TYR A 45 1.28 5.15 -12.43
CA TYR A 45 2.27 5.56 -11.42
C TYR A 45 2.64 7.03 -11.62
N ASN A 46 2.76 7.73 -10.51
CA ASN A 46 3.22 9.12 -10.53
C ASN A 46 4.75 9.17 -10.52
N ILE A 47 5.27 10.39 -10.52
CA ILE A 47 6.72 10.61 -10.57
C ILE A 47 7.45 10.13 -9.30
N LYS A 48 6.74 9.86 -8.22
CA LYS A 48 7.28 9.28 -6.99
C LYS A 48 7.22 7.76 -6.97
N ASP A 49 6.88 7.13 -8.10
CA ASP A 49 6.66 5.69 -8.22
C ASP A 49 5.52 5.17 -7.33
N GLU A 50 4.58 6.03 -6.99
CA GLU A 50 3.37 5.66 -6.27
C GLU A 50 2.25 5.35 -7.25
N CYS A 51 1.51 4.28 -7.01
CA CYS A 51 0.34 3.96 -7.82
C CYS A 51 -0.82 4.87 -7.46
N ILE A 52 -1.40 5.54 -8.45
CA ILE A 52 -2.52 6.48 -8.25
C ILE A 52 -3.88 5.82 -8.41
N ASN A 53 -3.95 4.60 -8.95
CA ASN A 53 -5.19 3.86 -9.16
C ASN A 53 -5.07 2.39 -8.73
N PRO A 54 -4.65 2.12 -7.48
CA PRO A 54 -4.45 0.74 -7.02
C PRO A 54 -5.77 -0.03 -6.92
N HIS A 55 -5.68 -1.34 -6.86
CA HIS A 55 -6.80 -2.16 -6.38
C HIS A 55 -6.99 -1.90 -4.87
N VAL A 56 -8.23 -1.87 -4.41
CA VAL A 56 -8.56 -1.58 -3.01
C VAL A 56 -9.45 -2.67 -2.44
N ILE A 57 -9.06 -3.19 -1.28
CA ILE A 57 -9.88 -4.05 -0.43
C ILE A 57 -10.06 -3.29 0.88
N GLU A 58 -11.29 -3.12 1.34
CA GLU A 58 -11.55 -2.31 2.52
C GLU A 58 -12.61 -2.90 3.44
N TYR A 59 -12.51 -2.53 4.70
CA TYR A 59 -13.51 -2.79 5.72
C TYR A 59 -13.75 -1.51 6.51
N SER A 60 -15.02 -1.18 6.71
CA SER A 60 -15.43 -0.03 7.52
C SER A 60 -16.48 -0.48 8.52
N ILE A 61 -16.40 0.06 9.74
CA ILE A 61 -17.44 -0.18 10.75
C ILE A 61 -18.65 0.68 10.39
N GLU A 62 -19.80 0.04 10.20
CA GLU A 62 -21.00 0.67 9.63
C GLU A 62 -21.52 1.86 10.47
N ASP A 63 -21.54 1.70 11.79
CA ASP A 63 -22.10 2.70 12.71
C ASP A 63 -21.04 3.56 13.38
N ALA A 64 -19.82 3.60 12.84
CA ALA A 64 -18.72 4.34 13.42
C ALA A 64 -17.94 5.07 12.33
N ASP A 65 -18.13 6.38 12.24
CA ASP A 65 -17.44 7.20 11.27
C ASP A 65 -15.91 7.13 11.46
N ASN A 66 -15.19 6.99 10.34
CA ASN A 66 -13.73 6.97 10.31
C ASN A 66 -13.08 5.80 11.10
N TRP A 67 -13.75 4.65 11.17
CA TRP A 67 -13.16 3.43 11.70
C TRP A 67 -13.13 2.36 10.60
N GLY A 68 -11.95 2.05 10.13
CA GLY A 68 -11.78 1.09 9.05
C GLY A 68 -10.33 0.89 8.67
N TRP A 69 -10.11 -0.02 7.72
CA TRP A 69 -8.81 -0.22 7.08
C TRP A 69 -8.99 -0.45 5.59
N LYS A 70 -7.92 -0.16 4.86
CA LYS A 70 -7.83 -0.42 3.41
C LYS A 70 -6.52 -1.11 3.12
N VAL A 71 -6.55 -2.09 2.23
CA VAL A 71 -5.37 -2.66 1.59
C VAL A 71 -5.39 -2.23 0.14
N MET A 72 -4.28 -1.73 -0.34
CA MET A 72 -4.12 -1.29 -1.72
C MET A 72 -3.00 -2.09 -2.36
N THR A 73 -3.22 -2.56 -3.58
CA THR A 73 -2.23 -3.35 -4.32
C THR A 73 -2.08 -2.82 -5.73
N ALA A 74 -0.91 -3.02 -6.30
CA ALA A 74 -0.62 -2.69 -7.68
C ALA A 74 0.40 -3.66 -8.24
N ASN A 75 0.33 -3.91 -9.55
CA ASN A 75 1.30 -4.74 -10.24
C ASN A 75 2.37 -3.87 -10.88
N THR A 76 3.62 -4.32 -10.80
CA THR A 76 4.77 -3.71 -11.44
C THR A 76 5.46 -4.72 -12.34
N GLN A 77 6.42 -4.28 -13.14
CA GLN A 77 7.23 -5.19 -13.95
C GLN A 77 8.01 -6.22 -13.12
N PHE A 78 8.19 -5.97 -11.82
CA PHE A 78 8.92 -6.86 -10.90
C PHE A 78 7.99 -7.73 -10.04
N GLY A 79 6.69 -7.45 -10.04
CA GLY A 79 5.70 -8.16 -9.23
C GLY A 79 4.74 -7.22 -8.52
N TRP A 80 3.98 -7.79 -7.58
CA TRP A 80 2.96 -7.06 -6.84
C TRP A 80 3.56 -6.33 -5.64
N ILE A 81 3.02 -5.14 -5.38
CA ILE A 81 3.35 -4.31 -4.22
C ILE A 81 2.07 -3.95 -3.48
N TRP A 82 2.20 -3.48 -2.24
CA TRP A 82 1.05 -3.11 -1.42
C TRP A 82 1.31 -1.86 -0.59
N GLY A 83 0.21 -1.25 -0.18
CA GLY A 83 0.15 -0.21 0.83
C GLY A 83 -1.10 -0.43 1.65
N TYR A 84 -1.26 0.27 2.76
CA TYR A 84 -2.45 0.17 3.58
C TYR A 84 -2.79 1.47 4.28
N SER A 85 -4.03 1.56 4.73
CA SER A 85 -4.54 2.71 5.47
C SER A 85 -5.35 2.19 6.65
N ILE A 86 -5.18 2.83 7.80
CA ILE A 86 -5.97 2.56 9.00
C ILE A 86 -6.58 3.88 9.47
N ARG A 87 -7.87 3.85 9.77
CA ARG A 87 -8.57 4.98 10.38
C ARG A 87 -9.12 4.56 11.73
N LYS A 88 -8.81 5.33 12.76
CA LYS A 88 -9.21 5.10 14.15
C LYS A 88 -9.81 6.40 14.72
N GLY A 89 -11.02 6.74 14.27
CA GLY A 89 -11.65 8.01 14.64
C GLY A 89 -10.88 9.21 14.08
N ASN A 90 -10.30 10.02 14.96
CA ASN A 90 -9.52 11.19 14.56
C ASN A 90 -8.05 10.91 14.25
N SER A 91 -7.61 9.67 14.41
CA SER A 91 -6.25 9.28 14.12
C SER A 91 -6.22 8.28 12.95
N GLY A 92 -5.06 8.09 12.37
CA GLY A 92 -4.92 7.15 11.27
C GLY A 92 -3.48 7.03 10.80
N TYR A 93 -3.30 6.11 9.88
CA TYR A 93 -2.02 5.85 9.23
C TYR A 93 -2.26 5.52 7.77
N ASP A 94 -1.47 6.11 6.89
CA ASP A 94 -1.48 5.82 5.46
C ASP A 94 -0.09 5.43 5.01
N SER A 95 -0.01 4.31 4.29
CA SER A 95 1.18 3.91 3.56
C SER A 95 0.83 3.84 2.08
N PRO A 96 1.47 4.63 1.22
CA PRO A 96 1.16 4.59 -0.21
C PRO A 96 1.59 3.28 -0.85
N VAL A 97 0.94 2.92 -1.94
CA VAL A 97 1.36 1.82 -2.80
C VAL A 97 2.49 2.33 -3.69
N ALA A 98 3.70 2.12 -3.27
CA ALA A 98 4.88 2.61 -3.98
C ALA A 98 5.93 1.50 -4.08
N TYR A 99 6.86 1.67 -4.99
CA TYR A 99 7.98 0.74 -5.09
C TYR A 99 8.76 0.71 -3.77
N PRO A 100 8.88 -0.46 -3.14
CA PRO A 100 9.62 -0.57 -1.88
C PRO A 100 11.06 -0.08 -1.98
N SER A 101 11.69 -0.29 -3.12
CA SER A 101 13.05 0.14 -3.40
C SER A 101 13.25 1.65 -3.41
N ARG A 102 12.17 2.43 -3.32
CA ARG A 102 12.29 3.87 -3.09
C ARG A 102 12.95 4.16 -1.74
N TYR A 103 12.70 3.31 -0.76
CA TYR A 103 13.23 3.44 0.60
C TYR A 103 14.34 2.43 0.89
N ASP A 104 14.35 1.31 0.18
CA ASP A 104 15.27 0.20 0.35
C ASP A 104 15.62 -0.36 -1.03
N GLU A 105 16.91 -0.59 -1.27
CA GLU A 105 17.38 -1.13 -2.54
C GLU A 105 16.86 -2.54 -2.84
N LEU A 106 16.56 -3.31 -1.80
CA LEU A 106 16.11 -4.68 -1.97
C LEU A 106 14.65 -4.80 -2.32
N GLY A 107 13.79 -3.85 -1.93
CA GLY A 107 12.37 -3.89 -2.21
C GLY A 107 11.74 -5.29 -2.15
N ILE A 108 10.49 -5.39 -1.78
CA ILE A 108 9.80 -6.68 -1.76
C ILE A 108 8.71 -6.69 -2.82
N PHE A 109 8.77 -7.67 -3.73
CA PHE A 109 7.80 -7.87 -4.78
C PHE A 109 7.22 -9.28 -4.66
N TYR A 110 5.92 -9.41 -4.84
CA TYR A 110 5.21 -10.67 -4.71
C TYR A 110 4.82 -11.20 -6.07
N GLY A 111 4.89 -12.52 -6.25
CA GLY A 111 4.50 -13.16 -7.50
C GLY A 111 2.99 -13.12 -7.75
N LYS A 112 2.19 -13.05 -6.69
CA LYS A 112 0.72 -13.03 -6.75
C LYS A 112 0.17 -11.89 -5.91
N GLU A 113 -0.95 -11.32 -6.37
CA GLU A 113 -1.66 -10.27 -5.64
C GLU A 113 -2.09 -10.73 -4.25
N ASP A 114 -2.59 -11.96 -4.12
CA ASP A 114 -3.02 -12.52 -2.84
C ASP A 114 -1.90 -12.55 -1.80
N GLU A 115 -0.67 -12.81 -2.20
CA GLU A 115 0.48 -12.79 -1.30
C GLU A 115 0.74 -11.37 -0.77
N ALA A 116 0.63 -10.37 -1.65
CA ALA A 116 0.76 -8.96 -1.26
C ALA A 116 -0.36 -8.55 -0.28
N VAL A 117 -1.59 -8.94 -0.56
CA VAL A 117 -2.74 -8.67 0.32
C VAL A 117 -2.55 -9.31 1.70
N GLN A 118 -2.11 -10.57 1.75
CA GLN A 118 -1.87 -11.27 3.02
C GLN A 118 -0.84 -10.53 3.89
N ASP A 119 0.23 -10.06 3.28
CA ASP A 119 1.29 -9.37 3.99
C ASP A 119 0.82 -8.01 4.50
N ALA A 120 0.07 -7.27 3.69
CA ALA A 120 -0.55 -6.02 4.11
C ALA A 120 -1.50 -6.23 5.30
N LEU A 121 -2.34 -7.25 5.25
CA LEU A 121 -3.26 -7.59 6.34
C LEU A 121 -2.50 -7.98 7.61
N THR A 122 -1.39 -8.69 7.48
CA THR A 122 -0.52 -9.02 8.62
C THR A 122 0.03 -7.76 9.29
N CYS A 123 0.43 -6.76 8.51
CA CYS A 123 0.88 -5.47 9.04
C CYS A 123 -0.26 -4.74 9.76
N ILE A 124 -1.46 -4.71 9.18
CA ILE A 124 -2.64 -4.09 9.79
C ILE A 124 -2.95 -4.75 11.13
N ILE A 125 -2.97 -6.08 11.18
CA ILE A 125 -3.23 -6.84 12.40
C ILE A 125 -2.17 -6.52 13.47
N GLY A 126 -0.91 -6.47 13.08
CA GLY A 126 0.19 -6.12 13.99
C GLY A 126 0.04 -4.73 14.59
N ASP A 127 -0.27 -3.73 13.75
CA ASP A 127 -0.43 -2.36 14.21
C ASP A 127 -1.65 -2.21 15.14
N LEU A 128 -2.77 -2.83 14.80
CA LEU A 128 -3.98 -2.76 15.61
C LEU A 128 -3.85 -3.53 16.93
N THR A 129 -3.15 -4.64 16.94
CA THR A 129 -2.97 -5.50 18.12
C THR A 129 -2.24 -4.74 19.24
N LYS A 130 -1.36 -3.81 18.90
CA LYS A 130 -0.67 -2.98 19.89
C LYS A 130 -1.64 -2.11 20.70
N LYS A 131 -2.84 -1.85 20.18
CA LYS A 131 -3.88 -1.04 20.81
C LYS A 131 -5.19 -1.80 21.00
N ALA A 132 -5.12 -3.13 21.04
CA ALA A 132 -6.29 -3.97 21.25
C ALA A 132 -6.97 -3.70 22.60
N GLY A 133 -8.24 -4.00 22.69
CA GLY A 133 -9.02 -3.87 23.92
C GLY A 133 -10.27 -3.02 23.78
N THR A 134 -10.35 -2.11 22.80
CA THR A 134 -11.58 -1.39 22.52
C THR A 134 -12.45 -2.17 21.53
N LYS A 135 -13.76 -1.95 21.59
CA LYS A 135 -14.74 -2.61 20.72
C LYS A 135 -14.41 -2.42 19.23
N TYR A 136 -14.12 -1.20 18.81
CA TYR A 136 -13.88 -0.89 17.41
C TYR A 136 -12.56 -1.48 16.92
N ILE A 137 -11.50 -1.36 17.69
CA ILE A 137 -10.20 -1.94 17.31
C ILE A 137 -10.31 -3.45 17.19
N ASN A 138 -11.02 -4.10 18.13
CA ASN A 138 -11.22 -5.56 18.09
C ASN A 138 -12.02 -6.00 16.84
N LEU A 139 -12.99 -5.20 16.40
CA LEU A 139 -13.73 -5.47 15.16
C LEU A 139 -12.83 -5.33 13.93
N LEU A 140 -11.98 -4.32 13.90
CA LEU A 140 -11.02 -4.12 12.79
C LEU A 140 -10.03 -5.30 12.70
N ILE A 141 -9.53 -5.76 13.84
CA ILE A 141 -8.65 -6.94 13.92
C ILE A 141 -9.38 -8.19 13.43
N TRP A 142 -10.60 -8.42 13.92
CA TRP A 142 -11.40 -9.57 13.51
C TRP A 142 -11.61 -9.59 12.00
N ALA A 143 -12.01 -8.46 11.41
CA ALA A 143 -12.25 -8.37 9.97
C ALA A 143 -10.98 -8.61 9.15
N ALA A 144 -9.83 -8.10 9.60
CA ALA A 144 -8.56 -8.32 8.93
C ALA A 144 -8.12 -9.79 8.99
N LYS A 145 -8.27 -10.44 10.15
CA LYS A 145 -7.96 -11.86 10.33
C LYS A 145 -8.86 -12.73 9.47
N LYS A 146 -10.16 -12.42 9.43
CA LYS A 146 -11.13 -13.14 8.59
C LYS A 146 -10.76 -13.02 7.11
N LYS A 147 -10.50 -11.81 6.64
CA LYS A 147 -10.14 -11.59 5.24
C LYS A 147 -8.86 -12.35 4.86
N ARG A 148 -7.86 -12.33 5.73
CA ARG A 148 -6.61 -13.07 5.52
C ARG A 148 -6.86 -14.58 5.45
N ALA A 149 -7.69 -15.12 6.33
CA ALA A 149 -8.05 -16.53 6.33
C ALA A 149 -8.81 -16.93 5.05
N ASP A 150 -9.72 -16.09 4.58
CA ASP A 150 -10.48 -16.33 3.35
C ASP A 150 -9.55 -16.39 2.12
N ILE A 151 -8.50 -15.61 2.10
CA ILE A 151 -7.49 -15.63 1.02
C ILE A 151 -6.64 -16.91 1.09
N ILE A 152 -6.21 -17.30 2.28
CA ILE A 152 -5.37 -18.50 2.49
C ILE A 152 -6.16 -19.79 2.22
N HIS A 153 -7.45 -19.82 2.56
CA HIS A 153 -8.31 -21.00 2.48
C HIS A 153 -9.62 -20.73 1.74
N PRO A 154 -9.56 -20.25 0.47
CA PRO A 154 -10.78 -19.87 -0.26
C PRO A 154 -11.73 -21.04 -0.47
N GLN A 155 -11.23 -22.27 -0.53
CA GLN A 155 -12.04 -23.48 -0.78
C GLN A 155 -12.82 -23.95 0.44
N GLN A 156 -12.46 -23.55 1.65
CA GLN A 156 -13.19 -23.94 2.87
C GLN A 156 -14.55 -23.26 2.96
N GLU A 157 -14.75 -22.13 2.33
CA GLU A 157 -16.04 -21.45 2.30
C GLU A 157 -17.07 -22.16 1.43
N LEU A 158 -16.62 -22.89 0.41
CA LEU A 158 -17.50 -23.60 -0.52
C LEU A 158 -18.20 -24.80 0.13
N PHE A 159 -17.70 -25.27 1.26
CA PHE A 159 -18.20 -26.48 1.93
C PHE A 159 -18.84 -26.21 3.31
N LYS A 160 -19.08 -24.95 3.61
CA LYS A 160 -19.78 -24.56 4.86
C LYS A 160 -21.27 -24.49 4.66
#